data_74bdba782274ff0387a23d0c701968d7
#
_entry.id   74bdba782274ff0387a23d0c701968d7
#
_cell.length_a   1.000
_cell.length_b   1.000
_cell.length_c   1.000
_cell.angle_alpha   90.00
_cell.angle_beta   90.00
_cell.angle_gamma   90.00
#
_symmetry.space_group_name_H-M   'P 1'
#
loop_
_entity.id
_entity.type
_entity.pdbx_description
1 polymer ?
#
loop_
_entity_poly.entity_id
_entity_poly.type
_entity_poly.pdbx_seq_one_letter_code
_entity_poly.pdbx_strand_id
1 'polypeptide(L)'
;TLIVDVPKTLTDNPTNKIYMYNKDGECTEYDFKTLVPEPVVTSLSNEFAKDGETVTLKGDYLLDYENAHLKITFPGNVDVTDFKSISKSAVTFVVPEGAQKGFVTVESMYGKGKSKFYFRDDRCILFDWDNDGDDAIATGHGWRDGIQNGNRIRNDVEGVLPLDGNYYYFGGKTVNFDSWAEDEYSFNYWPEP
;
A
#
# COMPACT_ATOMS: atom_id res chain seq x y z
N THR A 1 -46.82 -3.47 15.75
CA THR A 1 -45.52 -3.85 15.16
C THR A 1 -45.05 -2.73 14.27
N LEU A 2 -43.86 -2.19 14.53
CA LEU A 2 -43.19 -1.19 13.69
C LEU A 2 -42.17 -1.92 12.81
N ILE A 3 -42.26 -1.73 11.50
CA ILE A 3 -41.29 -2.24 10.55
C ILE A 3 -40.58 -1.03 9.95
N VAL A 4 -39.27 -0.99 10.03
CA VAL A 4 -38.42 0.11 9.53
C VAL A 4 -37.32 -0.46 8.65
N ASP A 5 -37.12 0.15 7.50
CA ASP A 5 -35.97 -0.19 6.65
C ASP A 5 -34.70 0.39 7.25
N VAL A 6 -33.67 -0.44 7.41
CA VAL A 6 -32.35 0.01 7.85
C VAL A 6 -31.65 0.71 6.68
N PRO A 7 -31.20 1.96 6.84
CA PRO A 7 -30.47 2.67 5.80
C PRO A 7 -29.22 1.89 5.37
N LYS A 8 -28.96 1.80 4.07
CA LYS A 8 -27.75 1.17 3.52
C LYS A 8 -26.51 2.08 3.63
N THR A 9 -26.72 3.35 3.91
CA THR A 9 -25.64 4.34 4.07
C THR A 9 -25.40 4.56 5.56
N LEU A 10 -24.11 4.47 5.97
CA LEU A 10 -23.72 4.80 7.31
C LEU A 10 -23.83 6.31 7.50
N THR A 11 -24.25 6.72 8.69
CA THR A 11 -24.22 8.12 9.13
C THR A 11 -22.78 8.56 9.46
N ASP A 12 -22.53 9.85 9.50
CA ASP A 12 -21.22 10.39 9.83
C ASP A 12 -20.81 10.11 11.29
N ASN A 13 -21.78 9.96 12.18
CA ASN A 13 -21.56 9.63 13.60
C ASN A 13 -22.54 8.53 14.06
N PRO A 14 -22.22 7.25 13.83
CA PRO A 14 -23.07 6.16 14.26
C PRO A 14 -23.04 6.01 15.78
N THR A 15 -24.21 6.02 16.39
CA THR A 15 -24.38 5.89 17.85
C THR A 15 -24.58 4.46 18.31
N ASN A 16 -24.79 3.51 17.38
CA ASN A 16 -25.22 2.14 17.68
C ASN A 16 -26.52 2.07 18.50
N LYS A 17 -27.40 3.06 18.29
CA LYS A 17 -28.69 3.17 18.94
C LYS A 17 -29.80 3.46 17.93
N ILE A 18 -30.99 2.98 18.24
CA ILE A 18 -32.23 3.38 17.56
C ILE A 18 -32.97 4.33 18.49
N TYR A 19 -33.29 5.51 18.01
CA TYR A 19 -34.08 6.51 18.69
C TYR A 19 -35.50 6.51 18.16
N MET A 20 -36.48 6.34 19.02
CA MET A 20 -37.89 6.42 18.67
C MET A 20 -38.53 7.59 19.39
N TYR A 21 -39.15 8.47 18.63
CA TYR A 21 -39.88 9.62 19.14
C TYR A 21 -41.38 9.38 19.02
N ASN A 22 -42.12 9.63 20.08
CA ASN A 22 -43.58 9.64 20.00
C ASN A 22 -44.07 11.00 19.47
N LYS A 23 -45.40 11.14 19.31
CA LYS A 23 -46.03 12.37 18.82
C LYS A 23 -45.82 13.59 19.73
N ASP A 24 -45.50 13.39 21.00
CA ASP A 24 -45.30 14.40 22.01
C ASP A 24 -43.80 14.77 22.15
N GLY A 25 -42.91 14.16 21.34
CA GLY A 25 -41.47 14.40 21.31
C GLY A 25 -40.68 13.63 22.36
N GLU A 26 -41.30 12.72 23.11
CA GLU A 26 -40.57 11.85 24.03
C GLU A 26 -39.78 10.82 23.28
N CYS A 27 -38.51 10.64 23.65
CA CYS A 27 -37.56 9.72 23.03
C CYS A 27 -37.39 8.46 23.88
N THR A 28 -37.40 7.32 23.19
CA THR A 28 -37.01 6.03 23.76
C THR A 28 -35.82 5.51 22.96
N GLU A 29 -34.76 5.08 23.63
CA GLU A 29 -33.54 4.56 23.04
C GLU A 29 -33.48 3.04 23.15
N TYR A 30 -32.97 2.40 22.08
CA TYR A 30 -32.66 0.99 22.09
C TYR A 30 -31.25 0.78 21.55
N ASP A 31 -30.49 -0.08 22.18
CA ASP A 31 -29.17 -0.49 21.69
C ASP A 31 -29.34 -1.29 20.39
N PHE A 32 -28.61 -0.90 19.37
CA PHE A 32 -28.62 -1.53 18.07
C PHE A 32 -27.18 -1.74 17.59
N LYS A 33 -26.77 -2.98 17.40
CA LYS A 33 -25.46 -3.28 16.86
C LYS A 33 -25.51 -3.23 15.32
N THR A 34 -24.91 -2.22 14.73
CA THR A 34 -24.70 -2.15 13.30
C THR A 34 -23.66 -3.20 12.88
N LEU A 35 -24.03 -4.09 11.96
CA LEU A 35 -23.08 -5.06 11.38
C LEU A 35 -22.35 -4.37 10.22
N VAL A 36 -21.26 -3.70 10.52
CA VAL A 36 -20.33 -3.16 9.53
C VAL A 36 -19.10 -4.06 9.52
N PRO A 37 -18.60 -4.47 8.37
CA PRO A 37 -17.37 -5.23 8.28
C PRO A 37 -16.18 -4.47 8.89
N GLU A 38 -15.21 -5.20 9.35
CA GLU A 38 -13.91 -4.64 9.72
C GLU A 38 -13.20 -4.04 8.50
N PRO A 39 -12.25 -3.13 8.69
CA PRO A 39 -11.48 -2.55 7.61
C PRO A 39 -10.80 -3.60 6.74
N VAL A 40 -10.90 -3.44 5.42
CA VAL A 40 -10.17 -4.25 4.44
C VAL A 40 -9.07 -3.40 3.85
N VAL A 41 -7.83 -3.87 3.93
CA VAL A 41 -6.64 -3.15 3.43
C VAL A 41 -6.08 -3.89 2.23
N THR A 42 -6.19 -3.28 1.04
CA THR A 42 -5.88 -3.96 -0.23
C THR A 42 -4.52 -3.63 -0.78
N SER A 43 -4.12 -2.34 -0.80
CA SER A 43 -2.86 -1.90 -1.40
C SER A 43 -2.37 -0.59 -0.78
N LEU A 44 -1.09 -0.32 -0.96
CA LEU A 44 -0.44 0.95 -0.70
C LEU A 44 0.12 1.49 -2.02
N SER A 45 0.12 2.81 -2.22
CA SER A 45 0.61 3.41 -3.47
C SER A 45 2.09 3.15 -3.74
N ASN A 46 2.88 3.00 -2.67
CA ASN A 46 4.27 2.56 -2.70
C ASN A 46 4.53 1.71 -1.45
N GLU A 47 4.76 0.40 -1.64
CA GLU A 47 5.02 -0.53 -0.55
C GLU A 47 6.47 -0.44 -0.04
N PHE A 48 7.36 0.24 -0.78
CA PHE A 48 8.75 0.50 -0.41
C PHE A 48 9.00 1.95 0.02
N ALA A 49 7.94 2.72 0.25
CA ALA A 49 8.05 4.13 0.64
C ALA A 49 8.96 4.32 1.87
N LYS A 50 9.77 5.38 1.82
CA LYS A 50 10.67 5.78 2.91
C LYS A 50 9.89 6.55 3.98
N ASP A 51 10.46 6.59 5.18
CA ASP A 51 9.94 7.42 6.26
C ASP A 51 9.86 8.89 5.80
N GLY A 52 8.72 9.53 6.07
CA GLY A 52 8.43 10.90 5.62
C GLY A 52 7.78 11.01 4.24
N GLU A 53 7.73 9.96 3.43
CA GLU A 53 7.06 9.98 2.14
C GLU A 53 5.53 9.92 2.29
N THR A 54 4.84 10.55 1.34
CA THR A 54 3.37 10.54 1.31
C THR A 54 2.87 9.36 0.49
N VAL A 55 2.02 8.55 1.11
CA VAL A 55 1.42 7.37 0.50
C VAL A 55 -0.09 7.38 0.62
N THR A 56 -0.76 6.62 -0.25
CA THR A 56 -2.20 6.39 -0.21
C THR A 56 -2.48 4.90 0.00
N LEU A 57 -3.11 4.59 1.12
CA LEU A 57 -3.62 3.26 1.43
C LEU A 57 -5.02 3.13 0.84
N LYS A 58 -5.27 2.04 0.12
CA LYS A 58 -6.57 1.71 -0.46
C LYS A 58 -7.19 0.49 0.23
N GLY A 59 -8.50 0.51 0.31
CA GLY A 59 -9.24 -0.55 0.97
C GLY A 59 -10.74 -0.32 0.94
N ASP A 60 -11.45 -0.96 1.86
CA ASP A 60 -12.86 -0.77 2.10
C ASP A 60 -13.13 -0.62 3.60
N TYR A 61 -14.23 0.03 3.95
CA TYR A 61 -14.63 0.27 5.35
C TYR A 61 -13.58 1.02 6.19
N LEU A 62 -12.82 1.92 5.54
CA LEU A 62 -11.85 2.80 6.21
C LEU A 62 -12.61 3.97 6.85
N LEU A 63 -13.31 3.67 7.93
CA LEU A 63 -14.29 4.57 8.55
C LEU A 63 -13.66 5.31 9.72
N ASP A 64 -13.68 6.64 9.63
CA ASP A 64 -13.22 7.56 10.67
C ASP A 64 -14.41 8.33 11.23
N TYR A 65 -14.53 8.40 12.54
CA TYR A 65 -15.61 9.11 13.24
C TYR A 65 -15.05 9.94 14.39
N GLU A 66 -15.71 11.04 14.72
CA GLU A 66 -15.31 11.94 15.83
C GLU A 66 -15.10 11.21 17.16
N ASN A 67 -15.94 10.21 17.44
CA ASN A 67 -15.89 9.42 18.67
C ASN A 67 -15.03 8.16 18.59
N ALA A 68 -14.51 7.84 17.42
CA ALA A 68 -13.66 6.65 17.20
C ALA A 68 -12.83 6.81 15.93
N HIS A 69 -11.70 7.50 16.05
CA HIS A 69 -10.81 7.75 14.92
C HIS A 69 -10.21 6.48 14.36
N LEU A 70 -10.08 6.48 13.04
CA LEU A 70 -9.31 5.45 12.33
C LEU A 70 -7.85 5.52 12.76
N LYS A 71 -7.23 4.36 12.94
CA LYS A 71 -5.83 4.24 13.27
C LYS A 71 -5.14 3.27 12.32
N ILE A 72 -4.02 3.67 11.74
CA ILE A 72 -3.16 2.82 10.94
C ILE A 72 -1.91 2.52 11.76
N THR A 73 -1.57 1.24 11.90
CA THR A 73 -0.37 0.82 12.63
C THR A 73 0.59 0.13 11.68
N PHE A 74 1.78 0.68 11.53
CA PHE A 74 2.89 0.06 10.83
C PHE A 74 3.63 -0.95 11.73
N PRO A 75 4.33 -1.94 11.13
CA PRO A 75 5.24 -2.79 11.88
C PRO A 75 6.28 -1.96 12.63
N GLY A 76 6.68 -2.42 13.79
CA GLY A 76 7.43 -1.61 14.76
C GLY A 76 6.52 -0.92 15.78
N ASN A 77 5.19 -1.15 15.70
CA ASN A 77 4.17 -0.54 16.56
C ASN A 77 4.12 1.00 16.44
N VAL A 78 4.29 1.50 15.22
CA VAL A 78 4.22 2.93 14.94
C VAL A 78 2.84 3.28 14.39
N ASP A 79 2.11 4.09 15.11
CA ASP A 79 0.75 4.48 14.81
C ASP A 79 0.70 5.77 13.96
N VAL A 80 -0.23 5.80 13.00
CA VAL A 80 -0.59 6.98 12.22
C VAL A 80 -2.05 7.29 12.48
N THR A 81 -2.31 8.50 12.95
CA THR A 81 -3.64 9.06 13.22
C THR A 81 -3.85 10.41 12.54
N ASP A 82 -2.79 10.98 11.96
CA ASP A 82 -2.86 12.23 11.21
C ASP A 82 -2.90 11.94 9.71
N PHE A 83 -4.00 12.31 9.07
CA PHE A 83 -4.26 12.00 7.66
C PHE A 83 -4.35 13.28 6.83
N LYS A 84 -3.69 13.29 5.67
CA LYS A 84 -3.83 14.37 4.69
C LYS A 84 -5.21 14.36 4.02
N SER A 85 -5.74 13.18 3.79
CA SER A 85 -7.11 12.96 3.31
C SER A 85 -7.61 11.59 3.72
N ILE A 86 -8.92 11.48 3.93
CA ILE A 86 -9.58 10.24 4.30
C ILE A 86 -10.90 10.08 3.56
N SER A 87 -11.17 8.87 3.13
CA SER A 87 -12.45 8.42 2.58
C SER A 87 -12.70 6.97 2.99
N LYS A 88 -13.90 6.45 2.71
CA LYS A 88 -14.27 5.06 3.02
C LYS A 88 -13.41 4.01 2.32
N SER A 89 -12.69 4.40 1.25
CA SER A 89 -11.91 3.48 0.42
C SER A 89 -10.45 3.87 0.23
N ALA A 90 -10.03 5.04 0.72
CA ALA A 90 -8.66 5.50 0.59
C ALA A 90 -8.29 6.48 1.71
N VAL A 91 -7.06 6.36 2.20
CA VAL A 91 -6.48 7.25 3.21
C VAL A 91 -5.09 7.65 2.75
N THR A 92 -4.81 8.96 2.71
CA THR A 92 -3.50 9.51 2.35
C THR A 92 -2.83 10.08 3.61
N PHE A 93 -1.61 9.67 3.85
CA PHE A 93 -0.84 10.04 5.03
C PHE A 93 0.66 10.02 4.74
N VAL A 94 1.46 10.40 5.73
CA VAL A 94 2.92 10.33 5.69
C VAL A 94 3.37 9.05 6.38
N VAL A 95 4.30 8.30 5.75
CA VAL A 95 4.91 7.13 6.37
C VAL A 95 5.63 7.57 7.63
N PRO A 96 5.32 6.97 8.80
CA PRO A 96 5.90 7.39 10.06
C PRO A 96 7.37 6.98 10.16
N GLU A 97 8.14 7.78 10.91
CA GLU A 97 9.52 7.42 11.27
C GLU A 97 9.54 6.13 12.10
N GLY A 98 10.46 5.22 11.76
CA GLY A 98 10.60 3.94 12.44
C GLY A 98 9.64 2.84 11.95
N ALA A 99 8.92 3.06 10.86
CA ALA A 99 8.13 2.02 10.20
C ALA A 99 9.03 0.88 9.73
N GLN A 100 8.78 -0.33 10.22
CA GLN A 100 9.54 -1.53 9.87
C GLN A 100 8.84 -2.34 8.79
N LYS A 101 9.52 -3.34 8.24
CA LYS A 101 8.93 -4.29 7.29
C LYS A 101 7.89 -5.18 7.96
N GLY A 102 6.79 -5.43 7.26
CA GLY A 102 5.72 -6.27 7.77
C GLY A 102 4.33 -5.89 7.27
N PHE A 103 3.33 -6.50 7.88
CA PHE A 103 1.94 -6.19 7.56
C PHE A 103 1.46 -4.93 8.27
N VAL A 104 0.81 -4.05 7.53
CA VAL A 104 0.12 -2.88 8.07
C VAL A 104 -1.25 -3.28 8.60
N THR A 105 -1.67 -2.71 9.71
CA THR A 105 -3.02 -2.93 10.26
C THR A 105 -3.78 -1.63 10.34
N VAL A 106 -5.09 -1.72 10.14
CA VAL A 106 -6.01 -0.58 10.25
C VAL A 106 -7.08 -0.93 11.27
N GLU A 107 -7.29 -0.07 12.23
CA GLU A 107 -8.28 -0.23 13.28
C GLU A 107 -9.34 0.88 13.18
N SER A 108 -10.60 0.48 13.18
CA SER A 108 -11.76 1.35 13.25
C SER A 108 -12.65 0.93 14.42
N MET A 109 -13.74 1.65 14.68
CA MET A 109 -14.72 1.23 15.68
C MET A 109 -15.37 -0.13 15.40
N TYR A 110 -15.25 -0.65 14.18
CA TYR A 110 -15.88 -1.92 13.77
C TYR A 110 -14.92 -3.10 13.75
N GLY A 111 -13.67 -2.88 14.08
CA GLY A 111 -12.68 -3.95 14.16
C GLY A 111 -11.34 -3.57 13.58
N LYS A 112 -10.52 -4.59 13.35
CA LYS A 112 -9.13 -4.44 12.92
C LYS A 112 -8.85 -5.28 11.68
N GLY A 113 -8.48 -4.62 10.59
CA GLY A 113 -8.07 -5.23 9.34
C GLY A 113 -6.55 -5.30 9.21
N LYS A 114 -6.06 -6.33 8.53
CA LYS A 114 -4.64 -6.54 8.19
C LYS A 114 -4.45 -6.37 6.69
N SER A 115 -3.35 -5.76 6.27
CA SER A 115 -3.02 -5.58 4.85
C SER A 115 -2.87 -6.90 4.11
N LYS A 116 -3.25 -6.91 2.83
CA LYS A 116 -2.98 -8.01 1.90
C LYS A 116 -1.56 -7.97 1.34
N PHE A 117 -0.87 -6.85 1.47
CA PHE A 117 0.51 -6.63 1.09
C PHE A 117 1.41 -6.67 2.33
N TYR A 118 2.70 -6.86 2.10
CA TYR A 118 3.74 -6.79 3.10
C TYR A 118 4.58 -5.54 2.84
N PHE A 119 4.58 -4.58 3.76
CA PHE A 119 5.33 -3.34 3.61
C PHE A 119 6.84 -3.62 3.65
N ARG A 120 7.60 -3.07 2.70
CA ARG A 120 9.04 -3.28 2.51
C ARG A 120 9.42 -4.76 2.47
N ASP A 121 8.69 -5.54 1.63
CA ASP A 121 8.92 -6.97 1.47
C ASP A 121 10.19 -7.25 0.65
N ASP A 122 11.25 -7.63 1.32
CA ASP A 122 12.53 -7.98 0.72
C ASP A 122 12.76 -9.49 0.55
N ARG A 123 11.79 -10.32 0.94
CA ARG A 123 11.95 -11.79 0.98
C ARG A 123 12.12 -12.47 -0.38
N CYS A 124 11.66 -11.82 -1.44
CA CYS A 124 11.72 -12.35 -2.81
C CYS A 124 12.44 -11.38 -3.77
N ILE A 125 13.21 -10.44 -3.26
CA ILE A 125 14.02 -9.56 -4.08
C ILE A 125 15.24 -10.36 -4.55
N LEU A 126 15.37 -10.53 -5.86
CA LEU A 126 16.54 -11.16 -6.49
C LEU A 126 17.64 -10.13 -6.75
N PHE A 127 17.22 -8.93 -7.17
CA PHE A 127 18.09 -7.78 -7.43
C PHE A 127 17.35 -6.53 -6.98
N ASP A 128 18.00 -5.68 -6.20
CA ASP A 128 17.48 -4.37 -5.80
C ASP A 128 18.12 -3.22 -6.57
N TRP A 129 19.20 -3.49 -7.30
CA TRP A 129 19.98 -2.55 -8.09
C TRP A 129 20.65 -1.44 -7.28
N ASP A 130 20.57 -1.48 -5.95
CA ASP A 130 21.14 -0.49 -5.05
C ASP A 130 22.50 -0.92 -4.50
N ASN A 131 22.84 -2.20 -4.62
CA ASN A 131 24.11 -2.74 -4.15
C ASN A 131 25.17 -2.70 -5.22
N ASP A 132 26.37 -2.31 -4.81
CA ASP A 132 27.56 -2.45 -5.64
C ASP A 132 27.80 -3.92 -5.97
N GLY A 133 27.69 -4.29 -7.21
CA GLY A 133 27.91 -5.65 -7.68
C GLY A 133 26.67 -6.39 -8.17
N ASP A 134 25.48 -5.80 -8.13
CA ASP A 134 24.28 -6.41 -8.72
C ASP A 134 24.46 -6.67 -10.20
N ASP A 135 25.16 -5.82 -10.94
CA ASP A 135 25.60 -6.07 -12.31
C ASP A 135 26.45 -7.36 -12.43
N ALA A 136 27.37 -7.56 -11.52
CA ALA A 136 28.24 -8.75 -11.51
C ALA A 136 27.44 -10.02 -11.15
N ILE A 137 26.49 -9.90 -10.22
CA ILE A 137 25.57 -10.99 -9.87
C ILE A 137 24.69 -11.34 -11.08
N ALA A 138 24.08 -10.35 -11.71
CA ALA A 138 23.27 -10.53 -12.90
C ALA A 138 24.07 -11.23 -13.99
N THR A 139 25.27 -10.75 -14.30
CA THR A 139 26.17 -11.33 -15.30
C THR A 139 26.60 -12.74 -14.91
N GLY A 140 26.93 -12.98 -13.64
CA GLY A 140 27.32 -14.29 -13.12
C GLY A 140 26.23 -15.34 -13.21
N HIS A 141 24.97 -14.96 -13.27
CA HIS A 141 23.81 -15.82 -13.42
C HIS A 141 23.30 -15.94 -14.86
N GLY A 142 24.11 -15.56 -15.85
CA GLY A 142 23.78 -15.72 -17.25
C GLY A 142 23.00 -14.59 -17.89
N TRP A 143 22.89 -13.45 -17.22
CA TRP A 143 22.42 -12.24 -17.86
C TRP A 143 23.38 -11.83 -18.98
N ARG A 144 22.86 -11.61 -20.15
CA ARG A 144 23.61 -10.94 -21.19
C ARG A 144 23.54 -9.45 -20.97
N ASP A 145 24.68 -8.87 -20.73
CA ASP A 145 24.83 -7.49 -20.44
C ASP A 145 24.53 -6.62 -21.67
N GLY A 146 23.45 -5.84 -21.58
CA GLY A 146 23.11 -4.81 -22.54
C GLY A 146 23.87 -3.50 -22.37
N ILE A 147 24.91 -3.43 -21.51
CA ILE A 147 25.72 -2.23 -21.29
C ILE A 147 26.28 -1.68 -22.60
N GLN A 148 26.57 -2.53 -23.55
CA GLN A 148 27.04 -2.14 -24.90
C GLN A 148 26.02 -1.27 -25.63
N ASN A 149 24.73 -1.40 -25.30
CA ASN A 149 23.63 -0.65 -25.89
C ASN A 149 23.17 0.55 -25.03
N GLY A 150 23.88 0.85 -23.96
CA GLY A 150 23.59 1.95 -23.07
C GLY A 150 22.63 1.64 -21.92
N ASN A 151 22.29 0.35 -21.74
CA ASN A 151 21.53 -0.12 -20.60
C ASN A 151 22.44 -0.14 -19.36
N ARG A 152 21.91 0.31 -18.25
CA ARG A 152 22.66 0.37 -16.99
C ARG A 152 21.74 0.64 -15.80
N ILE A 153 22.30 0.47 -14.62
CA ILE A 153 21.68 0.90 -13.38
C ILE A 153 21.70 2.43 -13.33
N ARG A 154 20.55 3.04 -13.10
CA ARG A 154 20.36 4.49 -13.05
C ARG A 154 19.30 4.88 -12.03
N ASN A 155 19.31 6.17 -11.66
CA ASN A 155 18.26 6.81 -10.85
C ASN A 155 17.94 8.23 -11.34
N ASP A 156 18.46 8.63 -12.50
CA ASP A 156 18.53 10.02 -12.97
C ASP A 156 17.86 10.24 -14.32
N VAL A 157 17.06 9.29 -14.82
CA VAL A 157 16.34 9.46 -16.09
C VAL A 157 15.15 10.37 -15.89
N GLU A 158 15.10 11.47 -16.65
CA GLU A 158 14.01 12.43 -16.58
C GLU A 158 12.63 11.76 -16.84
N GLY A 159 11.67 12.03 -15.97
CA GLY A 159 10.31 11.49 -16.06
C GLY A 159 10.16 10.05 -15.54
N VAL A 160 11.23 9.42 -15.08
CA VAL A 160 11.17 8.11 -14.44
C VAL A 160 11.34 8.26 -12.93
N LEU A 161 10.34 7.83 -12.17
CA LEU A 161 10.39 7.76 -10.72
C LEU A 161 10.71 6.33 -10.30
N PRO A 162 11.87 6.08 -9.67
CA PRO A 162 12.16 4.76 -9.12
C PRO A 162 11.16 4.41 -7.99
N LEU A 163 10.88 3.15 -7.82
CA LEU A 163 10.09 2.65 -6.70
C LEU A 163 10.87 2.81 -5.39
N ASP A 164 12.16 2.49 -5.45
CA ASP A 164 13.16 2.68 -4.43
C ASP A 164 14.52 2.85 -5.12
N GLY A 165 15.48 3.55 -4.54
CA GLY A 165 16.86 3.70 -4.97
C GLY A 165 17.09 3.76 -6.50
N ASN A 166 17.77 2.76 -7.03
CA ASN A 166 18.11 2.63 -8.44
C ASN A 166 17.14 1.70 -9.19
N TYR A 167 17.24 1.73 -10.50
CA TYR A 167 16.53 0.82 -11.40
C TYR A 167 17.41 0.45 -12.60
N TYR A 168 17.12 -0.68 -13.21
CA TYR A 168 17.78 -1.06 -14.44
C TYR A 168 17.12 -0.35 -15.62
N TYR A 169 17.88 0.45 -16.35
CA TYR A 169 17.41 1.23 -17.49
C TYR A 169 17.71 0.54 -18.80
N PHE A 170 16.64 0.22 -19.52
CA PHE A 170 16.70 -0.27 -20.91
C PHE A 170 16.50 0.90 -21.84
N GLY A 171 17.54 1.34 -22.51
CA GLY A 171 17.40 2.45 -23.44
C GLY A 171 18.72 3.03 -23.90
N GLY A 172 18.65 3.87 -24.90
CA GLY A 172 19.77 4.65 -25.39
C GLY A 172 19.94 4.62 -26.88
N LYS A 173 20.42 3.59 -27.52
CA LYS A 173 20.60 3.57 -28.95
C LYS A 173 19.54 2.75 -29.64
N THR A 174 19.02 3.27 -30.74
CA THR A 174 18.23 2.48 -31.69
C THR A 174 19.10 1.33 -32.16
N VAL A 175 18.69 0.11 -31.84
CA VAL A 175 19.39 -1.07 -32.29
C VAL A 175 19.27 -1.16 -33.80
N ASN A 176 20.39 -1.35 -34.49
CA ASN A 176 20.37 -1.62 -35.92
C ASN A 176 19.95 -3.09 -36.08
N PHE A 177 18.75 -3.32 -36.59
CA PHE A 177 18.16 -4.67 -36.76
C PHE A 177 18.97 -5.64 -37.66
N ASP A 178 20.04 -5.17 -38.26
CA ASP A 178 20.94 -5.99 -39.11
C ASP A 178 22.07 -6.66 -38.34
N SER A 179 22.13 -6.55 -37.03
CA SER A 179 23.16 -7.18 -36.20
C SER A 179 22.54 -8.10 -35.15
N TRP A 180 23.21 -9.19 -34.87
CA TRP A 180 22.89 -10.11 -33.77
C TRP A 180 23.06 -9.48 -32.37
N ALA A 181 23.14 -8.18 -32.25
CA ALA A 181 23.10 -7.44 -31.00
C ALA A 181 21.63 -7.36 -30.56
N GLU A 182 21.06 -8.49 -30.25
CA GLU A 182 19.79 -8.56 -29.56
C GLU A 182 20.03 -8.09 -28.11
N ASP A 183 19.22 -7.11 -27.66
CA ASP A 183 19.10 -6.81 -26.24
C ASP A 183 18.35 -7.98 -25.58
N GLU A 184 19.01 -9.10 -25.44
CA GLU A 184 18.46 -10.27 -24.79
C GLU A 184 18.78 -10.20 -23.30
N TYR A 185 17.74 -10.06 -22.53
CA TYR A 185 17.82 -10.14 -21.06
C TYR A 185 17.26 -11.48 -20.63
N SER A 186 18.14 -12.46 -20.49
CA SER A 186 17.79 -13.77 -19.96
C SER A 186 18.39 -13.93 -18.56
N PHE A 187 17.57 -14.30 -17.62
CA PHE A 187 17.95 -14.62 -16.27
C PHE A 187 17.63 -16.08 -15.97
N ASN A 188 18.66 -16.84 -15.60
CA ASN A 188 18.52 -18.22 -15.16
C ASN A 188 18.66 -18.25 -13.62
N TYR A 189 17.54 -18.36 -12.92
CA TYR A 189 17.54 -18.56 -11.48
C TYR A 189 17.61 -20.06 -11.18
N TRP A 190 18.66 -20.45 -10.51
CA TRP A 190 18.80 -21.80 -9.96
C TRP A 190 18.66 -21.67 -8.44
N PRO A 191 17.50 -22.04 -7.85
CA PRO A 191 17.41 -22.08 -6.39
C PRO A 191 18.43 -23.10 -5.87
N GLU A 192 19.21 -22.70 -4.89
CA GLU A 192 20.05 -23.62 -4.16
C GLU A 192 19.19 -24.72 -3.52
N PRO A 193 19.61 -26.00 -3.52
CA PRO A 193 18.82 -27.12 -3.01
C PRO A 193 18.62 -27.05 -1.49
#